data_5f015467717a52ecdf69371d7b7737ef
#
_entry.id   5f015467717a52ecdf69371d7b7737ef
#
_cell.length_a   1.000
_cell.length_b   1.000
_cell.length_c   1.000
_cell.angle_alpha   90.00
_cell.angle_beta   90.00
_cell.angle_gamma   90.00
#
_symmetry.space_group_name_H-M   'P 1'
#
loop_
_entity.id
_entity.type
_entity.pdbx_description
1 polymer ?
#
loop_
_entity_poly.entity_id
_entity_poly.type
_entity_poly.pdbx_seq_one_letter_code
_entity_poly.pdbx_strand_id
1 'polypeptide(L)'
;TLNKSYFNPLAPMDKEDLIRTLELAPHVEGGYFRQTKKASDTINLAGKGRALYTSIYFLLEETNPSHFHRLTADEIWYFHAGSPLTVHMITADGHYEAVTLGLDISKGQQLHYCVPKGTIWGSTVDKDYALVSCLVAPGFEFEDFELFERVDLLATYPEHKEMIERLTRY
;
A
#
# COMPACT_ATOMS: atom_id res chain seq x y z
N THR A 1 -31.44 -17.05 24.53
CA THR A 1 -30.56 -17.27 23.36
C THR A 1 -30.42 -15.95 22.63
N LEU A 2 -29.40 -15.18 22.99
CA LEU A 2 -29.08 -13.91 22.33
C LEU A 2 -28.56 -14.23 20.93
N ASN A 3 -29.35 -13.89 19.94
CA ASN A 3 -28.93 -13.91 18.52
C ASN A 3 -27.85 -12.83 18.34
N LYS A 4 -26.58 -13.20 18.41
CA LYS A 4 -25.47 -12.34 18.05
C LYS A 4 -25.47 -12.18 16.54
N SER A 5 -26.27 -11.26 16.01
CA SER A 5 -26.07 -10.77 14.66
C SER A 5 -24.73 -10.04 14.67
N TYR A 6 -23.70 -10.66 14.12
CA TYR A 6 -22.45 -9.98 13.87
C TYR A 6 -22.72 -8.87 12.85
N PHE A 7 -22.70 -7.64 13.33
CA PHE A 7 -22.79 -6.47 12.46
C PHE A 7 -21.51 -6.45 11.62
N ASN A 8 -21.64 -6.72 10.33
CA ASN A 8 -20.56 -6.47 9.37
C ASN A 8 -20.82 -5.13 8.71
N PRO A 9 -20.16 -4.06 9.16
CA PRO A 9 -20.44 -2.70 8.69
C PRO A 9 -20.06 -2.48 7.21
N LEU A 10 -19.30 -3.41 6.62
CA LEU A 10 -18.86 -3.33 5.21
C LEU A 10 -19.58 -4.35 4.30
N ALA A 11 -20.44 -5.21 4.84
CA ALA A 11 -21.36 -5.98 4.03
C ALA A 11 -22.62 -5.14 3.81
N PRO A 12 -23.04 -4.90 2.61
CA PRO A 12 -22.79 -5.56 1.32
C PRO A 12 -22.20 -4.63 0.24
N MET A 13 -21.25 -3.77 0.57
CA MET A 13 -20.64 -2.85 -0.41
C MET A 13 -19.63 -3.62 -1.29
N ASP A 14 -19.81 -3.56 -2.60
CA ASP A 14 -18.80 -4.01 -3.55
C ASP A 14 -17.70 -2.95 -3.74
N LYS A 15 -16.66 -3.28 -4.49
CA LYS A 15 -15.53 -2.38 -4.70
C LYS A 15 -15.91 -1.08 -5.41
N GLU A 16 -16.83 -1.15 -6.36
CA GLU A 16 -17.33 0.01 -7.10
C GLU A 16 -18.07 0.97 -6.16
N ASP A 17 -18.86 0.44 -5.24
CA ASP A 17 -19.53 1.22 -4.20
C ASP A 17 -18.53 1.86 -3.23
N LEU A 18 -17.48 1.15 -2.85
CA LEU A 18 -16.41 1.70 -2.00
C LEU A 18 -15.66 2.82 -2.72
N ILE A 19 -15.27 2.62 -3.98
CA ILE A 19 -14.58 3.65 -4.79
C ILE A 19 -15.44 4.92 -4.86
N ARG A 20 -16.73 4.77 -5.16
CA ARG A 20 -17.67 5.89 -5.23
C ARG A 20 -17.90 6.56 -3.88
N THR A 21 -18.20 5.78 -2.84
CA THR A 21 -18.58 6.30 -1.51
C THR A 21 -17.40 6.97 -0.80
N LEU A 22 -16.20 6.42 -0.96
CA LEU A 22 -14.98 7.00 -0.40
C LEU A 22 -14.33 8.02 -1.32
N GLU A 23 -14.93 8.28 -2.50
CA GLU A 23 -14.43 9.25 -3.50
C GLU A 23 -12.99 8.98 -3.91
N LEU A 24 -12.68 7.71 -4.22
CA LEU A 24 -11.33 7.29 -4.59
C LEU A 24 -11.06 7.60 -6.07
N ALA A 25 -9.83 7.99 -6.37
CA ALA A 25 -9.32 8.24 -7.71
C ALA A 25 -8.12 7.34 -8.03
N PRO A 26 -7.85 7.04 -9.31
CA PRO A 26 -6.70 6.22 -9.67
C PRO A 26 -5.36 6.79 -9.17
N HIS A 27 -4.48 5.91 -8.67
CA HIS A 27 -3.13 6.24 -8.26
C HIS A 27 -2.11 5.87 -9.36
N VAL A 28 -1.03 6.62 -9.47
CA VAL A 28 0.02 6.39 -10.48
C VAL A 28 0.71 5.04 -10.31
N GLU A 29 0.85 4.55 -9.08
CA GLU A 29 1.44 3.24 -8.78
C GLU A 29 0.49 2.06 -9.04
N GLY A 30 -0.78 2.31 -9.20
CA GLY A 30 -1.88 1.35 -9.27
C GLY A 30 -2.86 1.53 -8.12
N GLY A 31 -4.05 0.93 -8.25
CA GLY A 31 -5.12 1.08 -7.28
C GLY A 31 -5.79 2.45 -7.29
N TYR A 32 -6.61 2.69 -6.26
CA TYR A 32 -7.42 3.90 -6.10
C TYR A 32 -7.21 4.48 -4.70
N PHE A 33 -7.08 5.80 -4.61
CA PHE A 33 -6.80 6.46 -3.34
C PHE A 33 -7.55 7.77 -3.16
N ARG A 34 -7.65 8.22 -1.91
CA ARG A 34 -8.01 9.58 -1.55
C ARG A 34 -7.19 10.03 -0.34
N GLN A 35 -6.57 11.21 -0.42
CA GLN A 35 -5.93 11.81 0.75
C GLN A 35 -7.02 12.24 1.74
N THR A 36 -7.02 11.66 2.93
CA THR A 36 -7.98 11.92 4.00
C THR A 36 -7.51 13.02 4.94
N LYS A 37 -6.18 13.12 5.12
CA LYS A 37 -5.57 14.13 5.99
C LYS A 37 -4.15 14.45 5.53
N LYS A 38 -3.81 15.73 5.62
CA LYS A 38 -2.45 16.25 5.61
C LYS A 38 -2.29 17.11 6.86
N ALA A 39 -1.25 16.85 7.67
CA ALA A 39 -0.97 17.63 8.86
C ALA A 39 -0.74 19.09 8.51
N SER A 40 -1.28 20.00 9.35
CA SER A 40 -1.03 21.45 9.22
C SER A 40 0.37 21.83 9.66
N ASP A 41 0.90 21.11 10.66
CA ASP A 41 2.24 21.32 11.16
C ASP A 41 3.27 20.68 10.21
N THR A 42 4.43 21.31 10.12
CA THR A 42 5.50 20.90 9.20
C THR A 42 6.80 20.66 9.94
N ILE A 43 7.66 19.86 9.31
CA ILE A 43 9.03 19.63 9.74
C ILE A 43 9.99 19.95 8.59
N ASN A 44 11.15 20.48 8.91
CA ASN A 44 12.21 20.69 7.92
C ASN A 44 13.17 19.49 7.93
N LEU A 45 13.27 18.80 6.80
CA LEU A 45 14.19 17.69 6.60
C LEU A 45 15.16 18.02 5.48
N ALA A 46 16.42 18.23 5.82
CA ALA A 46 17.50 18.53 4.87
C ALA A 46 17.14 19.70 3.92
N GLY A 47 16.54 20.76 4.45
CA GLY A 47 16.15 21.95 3.68
C GLY A 47 14.78 21.85 2.99
N LYS A 48 14.08 20.71 3.10
CA LYS A 48 12.75 20.51 2.51
C LYS A 48 11.67 20.50 3.59
N GLY A 49 10.65 21.34 3.43
CA GLY A 49 9.47 21.33 4.29
C GLY A 49 8.56 20.15 3.95
N ARG A 50 8.13 19.40 4.97
CA ARG A 50 7.17 18.30 4.84
C ARG A 50 6.11 18.43 5.91
N ALA A 51 4.86 18.08 5.60
CA ALA A 51 3.86 17.89 6.64
C ALA A 51 4.34 16.80 7.63
N LEU A 52 3.94 16.89 8.89
CA LEU A 52 4.32 15.84 9.86
C LEU A 52 3.85 14.46 9.41
N TYR A 53 2.67 14.38 8.79
CA TYR A 53 2.16 13.16 8.18
C TYR A 53 1.13 13.47 7.09
N THR A 54 0.92 12.48 6.22
CA THR A 54 -0.24 12.40 5.32
C THR A 54 -0.91 11.04 5.49
N SER A 55 -2.22 10.99 5.30
CA SER A 55 -3.00 9.76 5.40
C SER A 55 -3.92 9.62 4.20
N ILE A 56 -4.08 8.41 3.70
CA ILE A 56 -4.95 8.09 2.57
C ILE A 56 -5.83 6.88 2.89
N TYR A 57 -7.02 6.81 2.25
CA TYR A 57 -7.62 5.53 1.91
C TYR A 57 -6.99 5.01 0.64
N PHE A 58 -6.81 3.69 0.56
CA PHE A 58 -6.22 3.04 -0.60
C PHE A 58 -6.91 1.70 -0.85
N LEU A 59 -7.37 1.51 -2.09
CA LEU A 59 -8.03 0.28 -2.52
C LEU A 59 -7.23 -0.32 -3.67
N LEU A 60 -6.83 -1.57 -3.50
CA LEU A 60 -6.15 -2.36 -4.52
C LEU A 60 -7.06 -3.47 -5.01
N GLU A 61 -6.84 -3.90 -6.25
CA GLU A 61 -7.56 -5.01 -6.88
C GLU A 61 -6.57 -6.10 -7.31
N GLU A 62 -7.05 -7.32 -7.42
CA GLU A 62 -6.29 -8.45 -7.98
C GLU A 62 -5.64 -8.10 -9.32
N THR A 63 -6.38 -7.38 -10.18
CA THR A 63 -5.97 -6.99 -11.53
C THR A 63 -5.28 -5.63 -11.60
N ASN A 64 -5.22 -4.90 -10.50
CA ASN A 64 -4.63 -3.56 -10.45
C ASN A 64 -3.79 -3.40 -9.17
N PRO A 65 -2.61 -4.04 -9.12
CA PRO A 65 -1.73 -4.02 -7.95
C PRO A 65 -1.03 -2.66 -7.78
N SER A 66 -0.48 -2.43 -6.59
CA SER A 66 0.50 -1.37 -6.37
C SER A 66 1.86 -1.82 -6.92
N HIS A 67 2.38 -1.11 -7.91
CA HIS A 67 3.64 -1.42 -8.57
C HIS A 67 4.85 -1.01 -7.74
N PHE A 68 6.01 -1.61 -8.02
CA PHE A 68 7.23 -1.34 -7.29
C PHE A 68 7.61 0.13 -7.32
N HIS A 69 7.77 0.69 -6.13
CA HIS A 69 8.14 2.07 -5.86
C HIS A 69 8.96 2.18 -4.58
N ARG A 70 9.47 3.37 -4.31
CA ARG A 70 10.25 3.66 -3.10
C ARG A 70 9.90 5.05 -2.59
N LEU A 71 9.85 5.18 -1.27
CA LEU A 71 9.69 6.45 -0.57
C LEU A 71 10.92 6.77 0.30
N THR A 72 11.09 8.06 0.57
CA THR A 72 12.10 8.55 1.52
C THR A 72 11.60 8.64 2.96
N ALA A 73 10.37 8.21 3.21
CA ALA A 73 9.71 8.18 4.51
C ALA A 73 9.14 6.79 4.80
N ASP A 74 8.87 6.51 6.08
CA ASP A 74 8.15 5.31 6.48
C ASP A 74 6.69 5.39 6.06
N GLU A 75 6.10 4.26 5.66
CA GLU A 75 4.68 4.16 5.35
C GLU A 75 4.05 3.00 6.13
N ILE A 76 2.99 3.31 6.87
CA ILE A 76 2.26 2.32 7.66
C ILE A 76 0.94 2.02 6.97
N TRP A 77 0.69 0.73 6.74
CA TRP A 77 -0.54 0.22 6.16
C TRP A 77 -1.41 -0.43 7.24
N TYR A 78 -2.68 -0.06 7.27
CA TYR A 78 -3.71 -0.60 8.18
C TYR A 78 -4.78 -1.30 7.36
N PHE A 79 -4.94 -2.62 7.55
CA PHE A 79 -5.92 -3.41 6.82
C PHE A 79 -7.33 -3.18 7.37
N HIS A 80 -8.30 -2.96 6.49
CA HIS A 80 -9.70 -2.71 6.87
C HIS A 80 -10.65 -3.79 6.39
N ALA A 81 -10.59 -4.19 5.11
CA ALA A 81 -11.59 -5.06 4.51
C ALA A 81 -11.12 -5.70 3.21
N GLY A 82 -11.86 -6.68 2.76
CA GLY A 82 -11.63 -7.39 1.52
C GLY A 82 -10.76 -8.63 1.67
N SER A 83 -10.09 -9.00 0.60
CA SER A 83 -9.18 -10.13 0.55
C SER A 83 -7.83 -9.80 1.18
N PRO A 84 -7.06 -10.79 1.67
CA PRO A 84 -5.70 -10.56 2.11
C PRO A 84 -4.85 -9.86 1.05
N LEU A 85 -3.97 -8.98 1.52
CA LEU A 85 -3.07 -8.20 0.69
C LEU A 85 -1.63 -8.55 1.07
N THR A 86 -0.79 -8.82 0.07
CA THR A 86 0.63 -9.09 0.30
C THR A 86 1.48 -7.91 -0.10
N VAL A 87 2.28 -7.41 0.84
CA VAL A 87 3.33 -6.42 0.60
C VAL A 87 4.60 -7.18 0.21
N HIS A 88 5.11 -6.91 -1.00
CA HIS A 88 6.34 -7.49 -1.53
C HIS A 88 7.45 -6.45 -1.47
N MET A 89 8.60 -6.81 -0.91
CA MET A 89 9.70 -5.89 -0.66
C MET A 89 11.01 -6.42 -1.22
N ILE A 90 11.82 -5.52 -1.76
CA ILE A 90 13.25 -5.71 -1.97
C ILE A 90 13.96 -4.78 -0.98
N THR A 91 14.61 -5.38 0.00
CA THR A 91 15.28 -4.65 1.08
C THR A 91 16.55 -3.96 0.57
N ALA A 92 17.13 -3.06 1.38
CA ALA A 92 18.32 -2.29 1.00
C ALA A 92 19.54 -3.17 0.67
N ASP A 93 19.60 -4.39 1.23
CA ASP A 93 20.65 -5.39 0.96
C ASP A 93 20.26 -6.36 -0.20
N GLY A 94 19.15 -6.10 -0.89
CA GLY A 94 18.72 -6.83 -2.09
C GLY A 94 17.93 -8.11 -1.83
N HIS A 95 17.55 -8.41 -0.59
CA HIS A 95 16.74 -9.58 -0.27
C HIS A 95 15.25 -9.32 -0.53
N TYR A 96 14.56 -10.36 -1.00
CA TYR A 96 13.11 -10.35 -1.12
C TYR A 96 12.46 -10.78 0.19
N GLU A 97 11.49 -9.98 0.63
CA GLU A 97 10.64 -10.27 1.78
C GLU A 97 9.17 -10.02 1.42
N ALA A 98 8.26 -10.73 2.07
CA ALA A 98 6.83 -10.55 1.89
C ALA A 98 6.11 -10.62 3.23
N VAL A 99 5.08 -9.76 3.39
CA VAL A 99 4.19 -9.72 4.56
C VAL A 99 2.75 -9.69 4.08
N THR A 100 1.92 -10.54 4.65
CA THR A 100 0.49 -10.59 4.32
C THR A 100 -0.31 -9.82 5.37
N LEU A 101 -1.09 -8.84 4.90
CA LEU A 101 -2.07 -8.11 5.71
C LEU A 101 -3.46 -8.73 5.55
N GLY A 102 -4.18 -8.83 6.64
CA GLY A 102 -5.53 -9.36 6.66
C GLY A 102 -6.06 -9.51 8.08
N LEU A 103 -7.25 -10.06 8.22
CA LEU A 103 -7.93 -10.23 9.51
C LEU A 103 -7.65 -11.57 10.17
N ASP A 104 -7.13 -12.56 9.44
CA ASP A 104 -6.87 -13.90 9.95
C ASP A 104 -5.48 -13.99 10.60
N ILE A 105 -5.39 -13.50 11.83
CA ILE A 105 -4.16 -13.50 12.63
C ILE A 105 -3.68 -14.95 12.88
N SER A 106 -4.61 -15.93 12.94
CA SER A 106 -4.27 -17.33 13.17
C SER A 106 -3.45 -17.93 12.01
N LYS A 107 -3.56 -17.36 10.82
CA LYS A 107 -2.78 -17.73 9.62
C LYS A 107 -1.53 -16.85 9.42
N GLY A 108 -1.13 -16.07 10.42
CA GLY A 108 0.03 -15.19 10.34
C GLY A 108 -0.22 -13.88 9.59
N GLN A 109 -1.48 -13.55 9.26
CA GLN A 109 -1.81 -12.27 8.69
C GLN A 109 -1.65 -11.17 9.73
N GLN A 110 -1.17 -10.01 9.32
CA GLN A 110 -0.98 -8.85 10.18
C GLN A 110 -2.06 -7.79 9.90
N LEU A 111 -2.55 -7.12 10.96
CA LEU A 111 -3.55 -6.07 10.84
C LEU A 111 -2.95 -4.78 10.28
N HIS A 112 -1.67 -4.56 10.51
CA HIS A 112 -0.90 -3.44 9.98
C HIS A 112 0.56 -3.85 9.74
N TYR A 113 1.27 -3.06 8.94
CA TYR A 113 2.70 -3.21 8.71
C TYR A 113 3.34 -1.87 8.36
N CYS A 114 4.53 -1.61 8.90
CA CYS A 114 5.34 -0.45 8.53
C CYS A 114 6.38 -0.85 7.48
N VAL A 115 6.28 -0.27 6.29
CA VAL A 115 7.31 -0.38 5.27
C VAL A 115 8.37 0.69 5.56
N PRO A 116 9.63 0.28 5.87
CA PRO A 116 10.68 1.24 6.17
C PRO A 116 11.03 2.11 4.97
N LYS A 117 11.40 3.36 5.23
CA LYS A 117 11.95 4.25 4.19
C LYS A 117 13.07 3.58 3.41
N GLY A 118 13.16 3.86 2.12
CA GLY A 118 14.22 3.34 1.24
C GLY A 118 14.00 1.91 0.75
N THR A 119 12.98 1.21 1.22
CA THR A 119 12.58 -0.11 0.71
C THR A 119 11.92 0.03 -0.65
N ILE A 120 12.25 -0.85 -1.60
CA ILE A 120 11.51 -1.01 -2.85
C ILE A 120 10.37 -1.97 -2.58
N TRP A 121 9.14 -1.56 -2.86
CA TRP A 121 7.99 -2.38 -2.51
C TRP A 121 6.78 -2.14 -3.40
N GLY A 122 5.92 -3.13 -3.45
CA GLY A 122 4.63 -3.12 -4.12
C GLY A 122 3.70 -4.09 -3.42
N SER A 123 2.44 -4.14 -3.84
CA SER A 123 1.45 -4.96 -3.15
C SER A 123 0.50 -5.63 -4.12
N THR A 124 0.14 -6.88 -3.80
CA THR A 124 -0.84 -7.67 -4.55
C THR A 124 -2.02 -8.04 -3.67
N VAL A 125 -3.16 -8.27 -4.27
CA VAL A 125 -4.38 -8.74 -3.62
C VAL A 125 -4.70 -10.13 -4.15
N ASP A 126 -5.06 -11.06 -3.25
CA ASP A 126 -5.29 -12.45 -3.61
C ASP A 126 -6.55 -12.63 -4.48
N LYS A 127 -7.59 -11.85 -4.20
CA LYS A 127 -8.88 -11.95 -4.89
C LYS A 127 -9.66 -10.66 -4.74
N ASP A 128 -10.34 -10.25 -5.82
CA ASP A 128 -11.23 -9.10 -5.86
C ASP A 128 -10.53 -7.79 -5.44
N TYR A 129 -10.68 -7.37 -4.18
CA TYR A 129 -10.09 -6.13 -3.67
C TYR A 129 -9.60 -6.26 -2.23
N ALA A 130 -8.74 -5.32 -1.84
CA ALA A 130 -8.42 -5.02 -0.45
C ALA A 130 -8.51 -3.52 -0.20
N LEU A 131 -9.08 -3.14 0.94
CA LEU A 131 -9.16 -1.77 1.41
C LEU A 131 -8.25 -1.58 2.61
N VAL A 132 -7.37 -0.59 2.52
CA VAL A 132 -6.43 -0.21 3.57
C VAL A 132 -6.46 1.29 3.82
N SER A 133 -5.89 1.73 4.93
CA SER A 133 -5.42 3.10 5.12
C SER A 133 -3.91 3.10 5.15
N CYS A 134 -3.29 4.17 4.64
CA CYS A 134 -1.85 4.34 4.66
C CYS A 134 -1.50 5.68 5.29
N LEU A 135 -0.49 5.67 6.17
CA LEU A 135 0.05 6.86 6.80
C LEU A 135 1.53 6.97 6.45
N VAL A 136 1.91 8.10 5.87
CA VAL A 136 3.30 8.43 5.55
C VAL A 136 3.79 9.50 6.50
N ALA A 137 4.91 9.27 7.15
CA ALA A 137 5.52 10.20 8.09
C ALA A 137 7.06 10.20 7.90
N PRO A 138 7.67 11.36 7.63
CA PRO A 138 7.06 12.64 7.25
C PRO A 138 6.17 12.56 6.01
N GLY A 139 5.23 13.52 5.87
CA GLY A 139 4.17 13.49 4.88
C GLY A 139 4.64 13.30 3.45
N PHE A 140 3.82 12.61 2.66
CA PHE A 140 4.06 12.30 1.26
C PHE A 140 4.10 13.55 0.38
N GLU A 141 5.10 13.60 -0.50
CA GLU A 141 5.17 14.48 -1.67
C GLU A 141 5.68 13.66 -2.87
N PHE A 142 5.18 13.95 -4.08
CA PHE A 142 5.56 13.19 -5.28
C PHE A 142 7.06 13.30 -5.60
N GLU A 143 7.74 14.34 -5.18
CA GLU A 143 9.20 14.48 -5.35
C GLU A 143 10.01 13.46 -4.52
N ASP A 144 9.39 12.85 -3.49
CA ASP A 144 9.98 11.81 -2.64
C ASP A 144 9.61 10.41 -3.10
N PHE A 145 8.80 10.29 -4.16
CA PHE A 145 8.27 9.05 -4.70
C PHE A 145 9.01 8.66 -5.97
N GLU A 146 9.49 7.42 -6.02
CA GLU A 146 10.16 6.84 -7.18
C GLU A 146 9.40 5.59 -7.64
N LEU A 147 8.87 5.63 -8.85
CA LEU A 147 8.24 4.48 -9.51
C LEU A 147 9.28 3.83 -10.42
N PHE A 148 9.46 2.51 -10.30
CA PHE A 148 10.53 1.81 -11.01
C PHE A 148 10.11 1.31 -12.38
N GLU A 149 11.02 1.42 -13.34
CA GLU A 149 10.94 0.77 -14.63
C GLU A 149 11.41 -0.70 -14.51
N ARG A 150 10.76 -1.59 -15.26
CA ARG A 150 11.07 -3.02 -15.25
C ARG A 150 12.54 -3.29 -15.59
N VAL A 151 13.05 -2.64 -16.63
CA VAL A 151 14.41 -2.84 -17.11
C VAL A 151 15.46 -2.52 -16.06
N ASP A 152 15.25 -1.48 -15.27
CA ASP A 152 16.20 -1.04 -14.25
C ASP A 152 16.25 -2.03 -13.07
N LEU A 153 15.07 -2.50 -12.63
CA LEU A 153 15.01 -3.49 -11.56
C LEU A 153 15.56 -4.85 -11.99
N LEU A 154 15.27 -5.29 -13.22
CA LEU A 154 15.82 -6.54 -13.76
C LEU A 154 17.35 -6.50 -13.91
N ALA A 155 17.90 -5.33 -14.25
CA ALA A 155 19.35 -5.15 -14.34
C ALA A 155 20.03 -5.22 -12.95
N THR A 156 19.35 -4.72 -11.91
CA THR A 156 19.90 -4.65 -10.56
C THR A 156 19.64 -5.92 -9.75
N TYR A 157 18.45 -6.54 -9.91
CA TYR A 157 17.99 -7.69 -9.13
C TYR A 157 17.45 -8.82 -10.05
N PRO A 158 18.29 -9.39 -10.92
CA PRO A 158 17.84 -10.41 -11.88
C PRO A 158 17.28 -11.67 -11.21
N GLU A 159 17.68 -11.95 -9.97
CA GLU A 159 17.21 -13.08 -9.17
C GLU A 159 15.73 -12.95 -8.77
N HIS A 160 15.17 -11.74 -8.77
CA HIS A 160 13.77 -11.46 -8.42
C HIS A 160 12.88 -11.26 -9.66
N LYS A 161 13.28 -11.79 -10.81
CA LYS A 161 12.64 -11.57 -12.11
C LYS A 161 11.13 -11.74 -12.09
N GLU A 162 10.64 -12.84 -11.57
CA GLU A 162 9.20 -13.15 -11.58
C GLU A 162 8.37 -12.07 -10.89
N MET A 163 8.80 -11.62 -9.70
CA MET A 163 8.11 -10.60 -8.95
C MET A 163 8.24 -9.21 -9.58
N ILE A 164 9.41 -8.91 -10.16
CA ILE A 164 9.65 -7.66 -10.88
C ILE A 164 8.72 -7.55 -12.09
N GLU A 165 8.61 -8.62 -12.89
CA GLU A 165 7.71 -8.65 -14.05
C GLU A 165 6.23 -8.50 -13.64
N ARG A 166 5.85 -9.04 -12.48
CA ARG A 166 4.49 -8.94 -11.94
C ARG A 166 4.16 -7.53 -11.44
N LEU A 167 5.10 -6.84 -10.83
CA LEU A 167 4.90 -5.57 -10.13
C LEU A 167 5.56 -4.36 -10.82
N THR A 168 5.86 -4.47 -12.08
CA THR A 168 6.27 -3.36 -12.94
C THR A 168 5.43 -3.30 -14.21
N ARG A 169 5.27 -2.09 -14.74
CA ARG A 169 4.72 -1.88 -16.08
C ARG A 169 5.81 -2.07 -17.14
N TYR A 170 5.39 -2.16 -18.40
CA TYR A 170 6.29 -2.35 -19.54
C TYR A 170 7.23 -1.18 -19.75
#